data_a08cf63333fb6c3b96cd0ee4b59c2a01
#
_entry.id   a08cf63333fb6c3b96cd0ee4b59c2a01
#
_cell.length_a   1.000
_cell.length_b   1.000
_cell.length_c   1.000
_cell.angle_alpha   90.00
_cell.angle_beta   90.00
_cell.angle_gamma   90.00
#
_symmetry.space_group_name_H-M   'P 1'
#
loop_
_entity.id
_entity.type
_entity.pdbx_description
1 polymer ?
#
loop_
_entity_poly.entity_id
_entity_poly.type
_entity_poly.pdbx_seq_one_letter_code
_entity_poly.pdbx_strand_id
1 'polypeptide(L)'
;PGAAGTAIIKMLQVAGAKNIVAVDEHGILYPDRPAGLADHKEWLATVTNPERLTGTLADAVRGADVFIGTSVAGALTTEMAATMAPDAIVFAMANPNPEIMPDAAKAAGVRVIGTGRSDFPNQVNNVLAFPGIFKGALSVRARDINPPR
;
A
#
# COMPACT_ATOMS: atom_id res chain seq x y z
N PRO A 1 -4.04 -2.92 7.23
CA PRO A 1 -4.04 -3.53 5.89
C PRO A 1 -4.99 -4.72 5.84
N GLY A 2 -5.77 -4.79 4.76
CA GLY A 2 -6.56 -5.98 4.43
C GLY A 2 -5.73 -7.01 3.66
N ALA A 3 -6.39 -7.95 2.98
CA ALA A 3 -5.73 -9.02 2.22
C ALA A 3 -4.72 -8.49 1.18
N ALA A 4 -5.11 -7.47 0.41
CA ALA A 4 -4.25 -6.86 -0.61
C ALA A 4 -3.00 -6.22 0.01
N GLY A 5 -3.16 -5.37 1.02
CA GLY A 5 -2.02 -4.74 1.70
C GLY A 5 -1.08 -5.76 2.35
N THR A 6 -1.63 -6.81 2.96
CA THR A 6 -0.82 -7.90 3.54
C THR A 6 0.00 -8.64 2.47
N ALA A 7 -0.61 -8.93 1.32
CA ALA A 7 0.10 -9.59 0.20
C ALA A 7 1.22 -8.70 -0.35
N ILE A 8 0.96 -7.41 -0.52
CA ILE A 8 1.95 -6.43 -0.98
C ILE A 8 3.13 -6.36 0.00
N ILE A 9 2.87 -6.28 1.31
CA ILE A 9 3.94 -6.24 2.33
C ILE A 9 4.82 -7.49 2.22
N LYS A 10 4.24 -8.69 2.11
CA LYS A 10 5.01 -9.93 1.93
C LYS A 10 5.90 -9.88 0.69
N MET A 11 5.37 -9.41 -0.43
CA MET A 11 6.14 -9.29 -1.68
C MET A 11 7.27 -8.26 -1.56
N LEU A 12 7.02 -7.12 -0.94
CA LEU A 12 8.03 -6.09 -0.71
C LEU A 12 9.17 -6.60 0.19
N GLN A 13 8.85 -7.38 1.23
CA GLN A 13 9.87 -8.00 2.09
C GLN A 13 10.74 -8.99 1.32
N VAL A 14 10.14 -9.82 0.46
CA VAL A 14 10.88 -10.74 -0.43
C VAL A 14 11.77 -9.95 -1.39
N ALA A 15 11.31 -8.79 -1.88
CA ALA A 15 12.11 -7.90 -2.72
C ALA A 15 13.20 -7.11 -1.95
N GLY A 16 13.28 -7.26 -0.63
CA GLY A 16 14.32 -6.65 0.20
C GLY A 16 13.94 -5.32 0.86
N ALA A 17 12.69 -4.88 0.79
CA ALA A 17 12.25 -3.70 1.51
C ALA A 17 12.31 -3.94 3.03
N LYS A 18 12.95 -3.04 3.78
CA LYS A 18 13.23 -3.21 5.21
C LYS A 18 12.41 -2.28 6.10
N ASN A 19 12.19 -1.05 5.66
CA ASN A 19 11.50 -0.04 6.46
C ASN A 19 10.06 0.12 5.97
N ILE A 20 9.20 -0.80 6.36
CA ILE A 20 7.77 -0.79 6.01
C ILE A 20 6.99 -0.42 7.26
N VAL A 21 6.12 0.58 7.16
CA VAL A 21 5.18 0.97 8.22
C VAL A 21 3.76 0.61 7.76
N ALA A 22 3.15 -0.37 8.39
CA ALA A 22 1.78 -0.77 8.11
C ALA A 22 0.80 0.06 8.94
N VAL A 23 -0.30 0.50 8.31
CA VAL A 23 -1.32 1.37 8.94
C VAL A 23 -2.71 0.81 8.66
N ASP A 24 -3.60 0.88 9.63
CA ASP A 24 -5.03 0.58 9.46
C ASP A 24 -5.92 1.75 9.94
N GLU A 25 -7.21 1.50 10.09
CA GLU A 25 -8.21 2.49 10.54
C GLU A 25 -7.96 3.04 11.95
N HIS A 26 -7.16 2.35 12.75
CA HIS A 26 -6.77 2.77 14.12
C HIS A 26 -5.35 3.34 14.19
N GLY A 27 -4.67 3.52 13.05
CA GLY A 27 -3.33 4.07 12.96
C GLY A 27 -2.24 3.02 12.70
N ILE A 28 -1.01 3.36 13.08
CA ILE A 28 0.18 2.53 12.82
C ILE A 28 0.07 1.20 13.58
N LEU A 29 0.49 0.10 12.93
CA LEU A 29 0.56 -1.22 13.54
C LEU A 29 1.87 -1.38 14.31
N TYR A 30 1.74 -1.83 15.56
CA TYR A 30 2.85 -2.25 16.42
C TYR A 30 2.35 -3.27 17.45
N PRO A 31 3.22 -4.13 18.01
CA PRO A 31 2.82 -5.08 19.04
C PRO A 31 2.20 -4.36 20.26
N ASP A 32 1.21 -4.96 20.86
CA ASP A 32 0.54 -4.47 22.09
C ASP A 32 -0.14 -3.10 21.92
N ARG A 33 -0.54 -2.73 20.70
CA ARG A 33 -1.29 -1.50 20.44
C ARG A 33 -2.60 -1.47 21.26
N PRO A 34 -2.89 -0.38 22.01
CA PRO A 34 -4.08 -0.30 22.88
C PRO A 34 -5.42 -0.50 22.15
N ALA A 35 -5.51 -0.12 20.86
CA ALA A 35 -6.70 -0.36 20.04
C ALA A 35 -6.90 -1.84 19.65
N GLY A 36 -5.98 -2.70 20.06
CA GLY A 36 -5.96 -4.10 19.68
C GLY A 36 -5.52 -4.33 18.23
N LEU A 37 -5.35 -5.59 17.90
CA LEU A 37 -5.02 -6.06 16.54
C LEU A 37 -5.97 -7.22 16.21
N ALA A 38 -6.49 -7.25 14.99
CA ALA A 38 -7.14 -8.46 14.49
C ALA A 38 -6.07 -9.52 14.23
N ASP A 39 -6.41 -10.80 14.42
CA ASP A 39 -5.46 -11.94 14.36
C ASP A 39 -4.52 -11.90 13.15
N HIS A 40 -5.05 -11.56 11.97
CA HIS A 40 -4.25 -11.45 10.74
C HIS A 40 -3.31 -10.23 10.70
N LYS A 41 -3.48 -9.26 11.61
CA LYS A 41 -2.63 -8.07 11.73
C LYS A 41 -1.53 -8.24 12.79
N GLU A 42 -1.64 -9.21 13.70
CA GLU A 42 -0.62 -9.47 14.72
C GLU A 42 0.76 -9.75 14.09
N TRP A 43 0.78 -10.65 13.10
CA TRP A 43 2.00 -10.93 12.36
C TRP A 43 2.57 -9.67 11.70
N LEU A 44 1.72 -8.83 11.06
CA LEU A 44 2.18 -7.58 10.44
C LEU A 44 2.83 -6.65 11.45
N ALA A 45 2.25 -6.52 12.64
CA ALA A 45 2.81 -5.68 13.71
C ALA A 45 4.21 -6.14 14.16
N THR A 46 4.53 -7.44 14.01
CA THR A 46 5.86 -7.97 14.37
C THR A 46 6.91 -7.81 13.27
N VAL A 47 6.50 -7.77 12.00
CA VAL A 47 7.42 -7.77 10.84
C VAL A 47 7.50 -6.42 10.11
N THR A 48 6.72 -5.44 10.54
CA THR A 48 6.74 -4.06 10.04
C THR A 48 7.10 -3.08 11.14
N ASN A 49 7.24 -1.80 10.79
CA ASN A 49 7.49 -0.73 11.75
C ASN A 49 8.72 -0.98 12.66
N PRO A 50 9.92 -1.13 12.07
CA PRO A 50 11.13 -1.46 12.84
C PRO A 50 11.50 -0.38 13.86
N GLU A 51 11.10 0.86 13.63
CA GLU A 51 11.35 2.00 14.53
C GLU A 51 10.31 2.15 15.63
N ARG A 52 9.29 1.26 15.67
CA ARG A 52 8.19 1.28 16.63
C ARG A 52 7.47 2.62 16.70
N LEU A 53 7.25 3.24 15.56
CA LEU A 53 6.46 4.44 15.43
C LEU A 53 5.04 4.19 15.94
N THR A 54 4.44 5.21 16.51
CA THR A 54 3.03 5.22 16.97
C THR A 54 2.32 6.41 16.34
N GLY A 55 1.00 6.37 16.27
CA GLY A 55 0.20 7.48 15.76
C GLY A 55 -0.69 7.08 14.60
N THR A 56 -1.04 8.07 13.81
CA THR A 56 -2.00 8.00 12.70
C THR A 56 -1.31 7.77 11.34
N LEU A 57 -2.11 7.76 10.27
CA LEU A 57 -1.57 7.77 8.91
C LEU A 57 -0.70 9.02 8.66
N ALA A 58 -1.09 10.19 9.19
CA ALA A 58 -0.31 11.42 9.03
C ALA A 58 1.10 11.30 9.62
N ASP A 59 1.24 10.56 10.73
CA ASP A 59 2.54 10.33 11.35
C ASP A 59 3.36 9.32 10.52
N ALA A 60 2.71 8.30 9.97
CA ALA A 60 3.36 7.25 9.17
C ALA A 60 3.91 7.76 7.83
N VAL A 61 3.22 8.71 7.19
CA VAL A 61 3.64 9.22 5.85
C VAL A 61 4.70 10.30 5.93
N ARG A 62 4.93 10.88 7.10
CA ARG A 62 5.96 11.92 7.28
C ARG A 62 7.35 11.39 6.95
N GLY A 63 7.98 11.96 5.92
CA GLY A 63 9.29 11.54 5.45
C GLY A 63 9.30 10.19 4.73
N ALA A 64 8.15 9.59 4.44
CA ALA A 64 8.07 8.33 3.70
C ALA A 64 8.39 8.55 2.22
N ASP A 65 9.20 7.67 1.63
CA ASP A 65 9.54 7.69 0.20
C ASP A 65 8.40 7.17 -0.66
N VAL A 66 7.64 6.19 -0.16
CA VAL A 66 6.57 5.50 -0.92
C VAL A 66 5.33 5.35 -0.06
N PHE A 67 4.18 5.72 -0.61
CA PHE A 67 2.86 5.39 -0.06
C PHE A 67 2.17 4.36 -0.96
N ILE A 68 1.62 3.32 -0.36
CA ILE A 68 0.82 2.31 -1.06
C ILE A 68 -0.55 2.20 -0.37
N GLY A 69 -1.57 2.75 -1.02
CA GLY A 69 -2.94 2.75 -0.56
C GLY A 69 -3.77 1.60 -1.14
N THR A 70 -4.44 0.87 -0.26
CA THR A 70 -5.45 -0.15 -0.59
C THR A 70 -6.63 -0.01 0.37
N SER A 71 -7.05 1.22 0.63
CA SER A 71 -7.98 1.57 1.69
C SER A 71 -9.26 2.21 1.16
N VAL A 72 -9.50 3.46 1.49
CA VAL A 72 -10.70 4.20 1.12
C VAL A 72 -10.35 5.53 0.47
N ALA A 73 -11.28 6.04 -0.34
CA ALA A 73 -11.14 7.32 -1.01
C ALA A 73 -10.82 8.45 -0.02
N GLY A 74 -9.87 9.32 -0.38
CA GLY A 74 -9.52 10.50 0.39
C GLY A 74 -8.73 10.23 1.68
N ALA A 75 -8.27 9.00 1.92
CA ALA A 75 -7.51 8.67 3.13
C ALA A 75 -6.18 9.42 3.23
N LEU A 76 -5.53 9.72 2.11
CA LEU A 76 -4.31 10.53 2.04
C LEU A 76 -4.66 11.96 1.63
N THR A 77 -4.56 12.92 2.54
CA THR A 77 -4.82 14.33 2.22
C THR A 77 -3.62 14.98 1.52
N THR A 78 -3.86 16.14 0.88
CA THR A 78 -2.79 16.92 0.25
C THR A 78 -1.73 17.35 1.27
N GLU A 79 -2.17 17.73 2.48
CA GLU A 79 -1.28 18.13 3.57
C GLU A 79 -0.41 16.96 4.04
N MET A 80 -0.98 15.76 4.17
CA MET A 80 -0.22 14.55 4.49
C MET A 80 0.81 14.25 3.40
N ALA A 81 0.39 14.26 2.14
CA ALA A 81 1.27 13.99 1.01
C ALA A 81 2.43 15.00 0.93
N ALA A 82 2.21 16.27 1.27
CA ALA A 82 3.24 17.30 1.32
C ALA A 82 4.30 17.07 2.42
N THR A 83 4.03 16.19 3.40
CA THR A 83 5.02 15.84 4.44
C THR A 83 5.90 14.65 4.07
N MET A 84 5.64 13.99 2.95
CA MET A 84 6.46 12.87 2.45
C MET A 84 7.87 13.34 2.07
N ALA A 85 8.74 12.38 1.82
CA ALA A 85 10.10 12.67 1.37
C ALA A 85 10.10 13.39 -0.01
N PRO A 86 11.15 14.15 -0.34
CA PRO A 86 11.34 14.66 -1.69
C PRO A 86 11.26 13.54 -2.73
N ASP A 87 10.67 13.82 -3.89
CA ASP A 87 10.49 12.85 -4.97
C ASP A 87 9.65 11.61 -4.61
N ALA A 88 8.75 11.72 -3.64
CA ALA A 88 7.91 10.63 -3.17
C ALA A 88 7.09 9.97 -4.29
N ILE A 89 6.82 8.69 -4.11
CA ILE A 89 5.99 7.86 -4.99
C ILE A 89 4.70 7.48 -4.26
N VAL A 90 3.56 7.65 -4.92
CA VAL A 90 2.25 7.32 -4.36
C VAL A 90 1.52 6.34 -5.27
N PHE A 91 1.13 5.19 -4.75
CA PHE A 91 0.19 4.26 -5.37
C PHE A 91 -1.13 4.30 -4.60
N ALA A 92 -2.09 5.08 -5.11
CA ALA A 92 -3.42 5.26 -4.51
C ALA A 92 -4.43 4.36 -5.23
N MET A 93 -4.62 3.14 -4.74
CA MET A 93 -5.32 2.07 -5.47
C MET A 93 -6.74 1.80 -4.96
N ALA A 94 -7.30 2.62 -4.09
CA ALA A 94 -8.71 2.51 -3.68
C ALA A 94 -9.65 2.70 -4.88
N ASN A 95 -10.75 1.95 -4.90
CA ASN A 95 -11.77 1.98 -5.94
C ASN A 95 -13.13 2.36 -5.36
N PRO A 96 -13.95 3.16 -6.09
CA PRO A 96 -13.71 3.75 -7.41
C PRO A 96 -12.84 5.02 -7.37
N ASN A 97 -12.71 5.66 -6.23
CA ASN A 97 -11.90 6.87 -6.06
C ASN A 97 -10.65 6.55 -5.23
N PRO A 98 -9.48 7.06 -5.66
CA PRO A 98 -8.22 6.80 -4.97
C PRO A 98 -8.13 7.50 -3.61
N GLU A 99 -7.16 7.10 -2.79
CA GLU A 99 -6.86 7.73 -1.50
C GLU A 99 -6.49 9.21 -1.62
N ILE A 100 -5.89 9.60 -2.74
CA ILE A 100 -5.64 10.98 -3.15
C ILE A 100 -5.79 11.10 -4.66
N MET A 101 -6.41 12.16 -5.12
CA MET A 101 -6.53 12.45 -6.56
C MET A 101 -5.17 12.85 -7.15
N PRO A 102 -4.85 12.45 -8.41
CA PRO A 102 -3.56 12.73 -9.03
C PRO A 102 -3.16 14.20 -9.03
N ASP A 103 -4.10 15.10 -9.27
CA ASP A 103 -3.82 16.54 -9.29
C ASP A 103 -3.46 17.07 -7.90
N ALA A 104 -4.15 16.59 -6.85
CA ALA A 104 -3.85 16.92 -5.47
C ALA A 104 -2.48 16.37 -5.03
N ALA A 105 -2.14 15.13 -5.43
CA ALA A 105 -0.84 14.55 -5.16
C ALA A 105 0.30 15.33 -5.82
N LYS A 106 0.13 15.73 -7.08
CA LYS A 106 1.11 16.58 -7.79
C LYS A 106 1.25 17.95 -7.15
N ALA A 107 0.15 18.57 -6.73
CA ALA A 107 0.16 19.85 -6.02
C ALA A 107 0.92 19.76 -4.68
N ALA A 108 0.89 18.59 -4.02
CA ALA A 108 1.64 18.28 -2.80
C ALA A 108 3.15 18.01 -3.04
N GLY A 109 3.60 17.94 -4.31
CA GLY A 109 5.01 17.67 -4.64
C GLY A 109 5.34 16.18 -4.86
N VAL A 110 4.35 15.31 -4.92
CA VAL A 110 4.56 13.89 -5.23
C VAL A 110 5.13 13.74 -6.65
N ARG A 111 6.25 13.03 -6.77
CA ARG A 111 6.96 12.85 -8.04
C ARG A 111 6.27 11.88 -8.98
N VAL A 112 5.83 10.76 -8.47
CA VAL A 112 5.15 9.70 -9.23
C VAL A 112 3.84 9.34 -8.54
N ILE A 113 2.75 9.40 -9.27
CA ILE A 113 1.43 8.96 -8.82
C ILE A 113 0.88 7.89 -9.75
N GLY A 114 0.47 6.75 -9.20
CA GLY A 114 -0.29 5.70 -9.88
C GLY A 114 -1.61 5.46 -9.16
N THR A 115 -2.67 5.17 -9.92
CA THR A 115 -4.01 4.87 -9.38
C THR A 115 -4.59 3.61 -10.01
N GLY A 116 -5.66 3.07 -9.43
CA GLY A 116 -6.41 1.96 -10.02
C GLY A 116 -7.22 2.35 -11.26
N ARG A 117 -7.33 3.63 -11.59
CA ARG A 117 -8.20 4.15 -12.66
C ARG A 117 -7.48 4.17 -14.00
N SER A 118 -8.24 3.86 -15.07
CA SER A 118 -7.75 3.88 -16.46
C SER A 118 -7.78 5.26 -17.12
N ASP A 119 -8.48 6.23 -16.52
CA ASP A 119 -8.60 7.60 -17.02
C ASP A 119 -7.46 8.52 -16.53
N PHE A 120 -6.52 7.99 -15.72
CA PHE A 120 -5.31 8.68 -15.32
C PHE A 120 -4.06 7.93 -15.79
N PRO A 121 -2.94 8.65 -16.00
CA PRO A 121 -1.64 8.02 -16.25
C PRO A 121 -1.22 7.06 -15.14
N ASN A 122 -0.35 6.08 -15.48
CA ASN A 122 0.21 5.12 -14.52
C ASN A 122 -0.87 4.26 -13.83
N GLN A 123 -1.74 3.64 -14.62
CA GLN A 123 -2.73 2.71 -14.07
C GLN A 123 -2.05 1.53 -13.36
N VAL A 124 -2.41 1.30 -12.10
CA VAL A 124 -2.00 0.16 -11.29
C VAL A 124 -3.27 -0.55 -10.81
N ASN A 125 -3.69 -1.54 -11.58
CA ASN A 125 -4.91 -2.29 -11.30
C ASN A 125 -4.70 -3.77 -11.63
N ASN A 126 -5.28 -4.65 -10.83
CA ASN A 126 -5.23 -6.10 -11.04
C ASN A 126 -5.82 -6.54 -12.40
N VAL A 127 -6.72 -5.75 -12.98
CA VAL A 127 -7.29 -5.99 -14.32
C VAL A 127 -6.21 -6.08 -15.41
N LEU A 128 -5.05 -5.48 -15.23
CA LEU A 128 -3.93 -5.53 -16.18
C LEU A 128 -3.19 -6.88 -16.13
N ALA A 129 -3.25 -7.59 -15.02
CA ALA A 129 -2.46 -8.80 -14.77
C ALA A 129 -3.29 -10.08 -14.71
N PHE A 130 -4.46 -10.05 -14.05
CA PHE A 130 -5.20 -11.29 -13.75
C PHE A 130 -5.64 -12.09 -14.99
N PRO A 131 -6.03 -11.51 -16.15
CA PRO A 131 -6.40 -12.30 -17.31
C PRO A 131 -5.24 -13.16 -17.83
N GLY A 132 -4.03 -12.60 -17.82
CA GLY A 132 -2.81 -13.32 -18.20
C GLY A 132 -2.44 -14.42 -17.21
N ILE A 133 -2.57 -14.14 -15.91
CA ILE A 133 -2.34 -15.11 -14.83
C ILE A 133 -3.30 -16.30 -14.95
N PHE A 134 -4.59 -16.04 -15.12
CA PHE A 134 -5.57 -17.12 -15.31
C PHE A 134 -5.33 -17.92 -16.58
N LYS A 135 -5.08 -17.25 -17.70
CA LYS A 135 -4.76 -17.93 -18.96
C LYS A 135 -3.54 -18.84 -18.80
N GLY A 136 -2.47 -18.35 -18.18
CA GLY A 136 -1.26 -19.13 -17.93
C GLY A 136 -1.53 -20.35 -17.04
N ALA A 137 -2.18 -20.13 -15.90
CA ALA A 137 -2.51 -21.20 -14.96
C ALA A 137 -3.39 -22.30 -15.60
N LEU A 138 -4.42 -21.91 -16.34
CA LEU A 138 -5.31 -22.85 -17.03
C LEU A 138 -4.60 -23.60 -18.16
N SER A 139 -3.71 -22.96 -18.92
CA SER A 139 -2.97 -23.57 -20.04
C SER A 139 -2.10 -24.74 -19.58
N VAL A 140 -1.53 -24.66 -18.38
CA VAL A 140 -0.67 -25.73 -17.83
C VAL A 140 -1.38 -26.54 -16.75
N ARG A 141 -2.68 -26.33 -16.54
CA ARG A 141 -3.47 -26.96 -15.47
C ARG A 141 -2.78 -26.86 -14.11
N ALA A 142 -2.28 -25.66 -13.78
CA ALA A 142 -1.61 -25.40 -12.52
C ALA A 142 -2.53 -25.74 -11.33
N ARG A 143 -1.97 -26.36 -10.30
CA ARG A 143 -2.69 -26.67 -9.07
C ARG A 143 -2.71 -25.49 -8.10
N ASP A 144 -1.73 -24.59 -8.26
CA ASP A 144 -1.55 -23.44 -7.39
C ASP A 144 -0.76 -22.33 -8.12
N ILE A 145 -0.86 -21.09 -7.63
CA ILE A 145 -0.10 -19.93 -8.11
C ILE A 145 0.79 -19.50 -6.96
N ASN A 146 2.04 -19.92 -7.00
CA ASN A 146 3.03 -19.67 -5.96
C ASN A 146 3.97 -18.53 -6.34
N PRO A 147 4.52 -17.78 -5.37
CA PRO A 147 5.64 -16.89 -5.65
C PRO A 147 6.84 -17.70 -6.19
N PRO A 148 7.70 -17.08 -7.02
CA PRO A 148 8.91 -17.74 -7.52
C PRO A 148 9.78 -18.18 -6.34
N ARG A 149 10.36 -19.37 -6.45
CA ARG A 149 11.31 -19.92 -5.48
C ARG A 149 12.69 -19.31 -5.65
#